data_0b814eae4db90f86e8634e860d02a4e9
#
_entry.id   0b814eae4db90f86e8634e860d02a4e9
#
_cell.length_a   1.000
_cell.length_b   1.000
_cell.length_c   1.000
_cell.angle_alpha   90.00
_cell.angle_beta   90.00
_cell.angle_gamma   90.00
#
_symmetry.space_group_name_H-M   'P 1'
#
loop_
_entity.id
_entity.type
_entity.pdbx_description
1 polymer ?
#
loop_
_entity_poly.entity_id
_entity_poly.type
_entity_poly.pdbx_seq_one_letter_code
_entity_poly.pdbx_strand_id
1 'polypeptide(L)'
;ESLGGAGAALTDLAVVADVAGAHLAPVPLIEHAVTARALARAGGHDELVAKLAEGSTLATLALRPPTGDTARLVPAGAVADVLLHHCDGVTAISQGNAPGAKLPNTADLPLAHRVISDATAIDLDANGWNRTVDEWRALTAVAYVGLAKRAIEIGVAYTKERIQFGVLIGTFQALQHGFADAATSVEGAHLLAQRA
;
A
#
# COMPACT_ATOMS: atom_id res chain seq x y z
N GLU A 1 -14.23 1.23 16.26
CA GLU A 1 -15.70 1.39 16.21
C GLU A 1 -16.14 2.70 16.88
N SER A 2 -15.67 3.02 18.10
CA SER A 2 -16.03 4.25 18.82
C SER A 2 -15.65 5.55 18.07
N LEU A 3 -14.73 5.49 17.12
CA LEU A 3 -14.22 6.63 16.32
C LEU A 3 -14.76 6.63 14.87
N GLY A 4 -15.86 5.93 14.60
CA GLY A 4 -16.51 5.91 13.28
C GLY A 4 -16.02 4.81 12.33
N GLY A 5 -15.03 4.01 12.73
CA GLY A 5 -14.54 2.89 11.91
C GLY A 5 -15.50 1.68 11.96
N ALA A 6 -15.52 0.90 10.86
CA ALA A 6 -16.36 -0.30 10.74
C ALA A 6 -15.87 -1.51 11.58
N GLY A 7 -14.86 -1.36 12.43
CA GLY A 7 -14.26 -2.45 13.20
C GLY A 7 -13.48 -3.47 12.36
N ALA A 8 -13.10 -3.10 11.14
CA ALA A 8 -12.42 -3.99 10.21
C ALA A 8 -11.05 -4.47 10.73
N ALA A 9 -10.83 -5.77 10.67
CA ALA A 9 -9.55 -6.38 10.99
C ALA A 9 -8.54 -6.17 9.84
N LEU A 10 -7.27 -6.51 10.07
CA LEU A 10 -6.25 -6.46 9.01
C LEU A 10 -6.59 -7.40 7.85
N THR A 11 -7.23 -8.53 8.14
CA THR A 11 -7.71 -9.50 7.14
C THR A 11 -8.76 -8.91 6.21
N ASP A 12 -9.66 -8.05 6.70
CA ASP A 12 -10.65 -7.38 5.86
C ASP A 12 -9.98 -6.38 4.90
N LEU A 13 -8.98 -5.64 5.40
CA LEU A 13 -8.16 -4.77 4.58
C LEU A 13 -7.35 -5.54 3.54
N ALA A 14 -6.90 -6.76 3.85
CA ALA A 14 -6.21 -7.62 2.90
C ALA A 14 -7.11 -8.01 1.72
N VAL A 15 -8.39 -8.34 1.97
CA VAL A 15 -9.36 -8.61 0.89
C VAL A 15 -9.52 -7.38 -0.03
N VAL A 16 -9.64 -6.20 0.57
CA VAL A 16 -9.75 -4.96 -0.21
C VAL A 16 -8.46 -4.66 -0.98
N ALA A 17 -7.28 -4.90 -0.38
CA ALA A 17 -5.99 -4.70 -1.02
C ALA A 17 -5.78 -5.64 -2.22
N ASP A 18 -6.22 -6.91 -2.14
CA ASP A 18 -6.19 -7.87 -3.25
C ASP A 18 -6.97 -7.34 -4.45
N VAL A 19 -8.21 -6.91 -4.21
CA VAL A 19 -9.08 -6.33 -5.26
C VAL A 19 -8.49 -5.02 -5.81
N ALA A 20 -7.99 -4.14 -4.94
CA ALA A 20 -7.37 -2.89 -5.37
C ALA A 20 -6.14 -3.15 -6.26
N GLY A 21 -5.32 -4.14 -5.90
CA GLY A 21 -4.18 -4.59 -6.72
C GLY A 21 -4.61 -5.15 -8.07
N ALA A 22 -5.61 -6.03 -8.10
CA ALA A 22 -6.14 -6.62 -9.33
C ALA A 22 -6.66 -5.56 -10.33
N HIS A 23 -7.15 -4.44 -9.83
CA HIS A 23 -7.68 -3.33 -10.62
C HIS A 23 -6.72 -2.15 -10.79
N LEU A 24 -5.50 -2.22 -10.27
CA LEU A 24 -4.55 -1.10 -10.24
C LEU A 24 -5.20 0.19 -9.73
N ALA A 25 -5.97 0.09 -8.63
CA ALA A 25 -6.72 1.22 -8.09
C ALA A 25 -5.76 2.38 -7.74
N PRO A 26 -5.92 3.58 -8.31
CA PRO A 26 -4.99 4.70 -8.15
C PRO A 26 -5.25 5.47 -6.83
N VAL A 27 -5.39 4.73 -5.73
CA VAL A 27 -5.70 5.29 -4.40
C VAL A 27 -4.67 4.79 -3.38
N PRO A 28 -4.22 5.63 -2.44
CA PRO A 28 -3.26 5.25 -1.41
C PRO A 28 -3.94 4.51 -0.25
N LEU A 29 -4.69 3.46 -0.56
CA LEU A 29 -5.49 2.69 0.39
C LEU A 29 -4.64 2.12 1.53
N ILE A 30 -3.52 1.51 1.19
CA ILE A 30 -2.68 0.79 2.16
C ILE A 30 -1.99 1.77 3.09
N GLU A 31 -1.35 2.81 2.55
CA GLU A 31 -0.68 3.86 3.31
C GLU A 31 -1.63 4.53 4.28
N HIS A 32 -2.81 4.89 3.80
CA HIS A 32 -3.85 5.53 4.59
C HIS A 32 -4.33 4.63 5.73
N ALA A 33 -4.70 3.40 5.41
CA ALA A 33 -5.25 2.45 6.39
C ALA A 33 -4.25 2.12 7.51
N VAL A 34 -2.98 1.83 7.17
CA VAL A 34 -1.96 1.48 8.18
C VAL A 34 -1.60 2.67 9.05
N THR A 35 -1.59 3.88 8.47
CA THR A 35 -1.33 5.11 9.24
C THR A 35 -2.48 5.42 10.20
N ALA A 36 -3.73 5.32 9.76
CA ALA A 36 -4.90 5.49 10.62
C ALA A 36 -4.91 4.47 11.77
N ARG A 37 -4.57 3.20 11.50
CA ARG A 37 -4.44 2.15 12.51
C ARG A 37 -3.30 2.43 13.50
N ALA A 38 -2.18 2.96 13.03
CA ALA A 38 -1.06 3.34 13.89
C ALA A 38 -1.45 4.46 14.85
N LEU A 39 -2.12 5.50 14.37
CA LEU A 39 -2.61 6.62 15.18
C LEU A 39 -3.67 6.17 16.19
N ALA A 40 -4.58 5.29 15.80
CA ALA A 40 -5.56 4.71 16.73
C ALA A 40 -4.89 3.89 17.85
N ARG A 41 -3.75 3.23 17.57
CA ARG A 41 -2.96 2.51 18.58
C ARG A 41 -2.19 3.43 19.51
N ALA A 42 -1.65 4.53 18.98
CA ALA A 42 -0.95 5.54 19.78
C ALA A 42 -1.87 6.21 20.79
N GLY A 43 -3.17 6.37 20.49
CA GLY A 43 -4.13 7.08 21.32
C GLY A 43 -3.91 8.60 21.29
N GLY A 44 -4.85 9.35 21.89
CA GLY A 44 -4.75 10.81 21.97
C GLY A 44 -4.96 11.58 20.66
N HIS A 45 -5.37 10.90 19.59
CA HIS A 45 -5.57 11.47 18.24
C HIS A 45 -6.97 11.21 17.70
N ASP A 46 -7.97 11.09 18.56
CA ASP A 46 -9.33 10.63 18.20
C ASP A 46 -9.98 11.48 17.12
N GLU A 47 -9.85 12.80 17.18
CA GLU A 47 -10.39 13.70 16.15
C GLU A 47 -9.72 13.47 14.78
N LEU A 48 -8.40 13.27 14.76
CA LEU A 48 -7.67 12.98 13.53
C LEU A 48 -8.05 11.62 12.98
N VAL A 49 -8.13 10.59 13.83
CA VAL A 49 -8.54 9.23 13.42
C VAL A 49 -9.96 9.24 12.86
N ALA A 50 -10.89 10.03 13.43
CA ALA A 50 -12.24 10.18 12.90
C ALA A 50 -12.22 10.79 11.50
N LYS A 51 -11.46 11.88 11.27
CA LYS A 51 -11.31 12.52 9.94
C LYS A 51 -10.70 11.56 8.91
N LEU A 52 -9.75 10.72 9.32
CA LEU A 52 -9.17 9.68 8.47
C LEU A 52 -10.22 8.61 8.13
N ALA A 53 -11.01 8.15 9.10
CA ALA A 53 -12.07 7.17 8.89
C ALA A 53 -13.20 7.68 7.96
N GLU A 54 -13.51 8.97 8.02
CA GLU A 54 -14.47 9.64 7.14
C GLU A 54 -13.92 9.91 5.74
N GLY A 55 -12.59 9.84 5.55
CA GLY A 55 -11.93 10.17 4.29
C GLY A 55 -11.80 11.67 4.01
N SER A 56 -12.10 12.53 4.98
CA SER A 56 -11.92 13.99 4.86
C SER A 56 -10.47 14.45 4.97
N THR A 57 -9.59 13.56 5.44
CA THR A 57 -8.14 13.76 5.58
C THR A 57 -7.43 12.51 5.08
N LEU A 58 -6.34 12.66 4.35
CA LEU A 58 -5.56 11.57 3.80
C LEU A 58 -4.23 11.43 4.55
N ALA A 59 -3.88 10.22 4.94
CA ALA A 59 -2.61 9.95 5.62
C ALA A 59 -1.69 9.02 4.84
N THR A 60 -0.40 9.15 5.09
CA THR A 60 0.64 8.27 4.57
C THR A 60 1.76 8.09 5.59
N LEU A 61 2.74 7.22 5.27
CA LEU A 61 3.91 6.98 6.12
C LEU A 61 5.22 7.07 5.32
N ALA A 62 6.29 7.50 5.99
CA ALA A 62 7.64 7.46 5.45
C ALA A 62 8.28 6.11 5.76
N LEU A 63 8.44 5.26 4.76
CA LEU A 63 9.05 3.92 4.90
C LEU A 63 10.56 3.95 5.15
N ARG A 64 11.18 5.11 5.00
CA ARG A 64 12.61 5.33 5.25
C ARG A 64 12.77 6.44 6.28
N PRO A 65 13.76 6.34 7.17
CA PRO A 65 14.05 7.43 8.09
C PRO A 65 14.29 8.74 7.33
N PRO A 66 13.72 9.86 7.81
CA PRO A 66 14.03 11.17 7.27
C PRO A 66 15.52 11.51 7.35
N THR A 67 15.97 12.38 6.46
CA THR A 67 17.33 12.93 6.49
C THR A 67 17.22 14.45 6.66
N GLY A 68 17.68 14.96 7.80
CA GLY A 68 17.42 16.34 8.21
C GLY A 68 15.90 16.55 8.36
N ASP A 69 15.38 17.59 7.72
CA ASP A 69 13.97 17.95 7.72
C ASP A 69 13.14 17.29 6.59
N THR A 70 13.72 16.32 5.87
CA THR A 70 13.11 15.77 4.65
C THR A 70 12.92 14.25 4.71
N ALA A 71 11.68 13.79 4.61
CA ALA A 71 11.31 12.42 4.31
C ALA A 71 11.32 12.22 2.80
N ARG A 72 12.13 11.25 2.32
CA ARG A 72 12.33 11.02 0.88
C ARG A 72 11.49 9.87 0.36
N LEU A 73 11.01 9.99 -0.87
CA LEU A 73 10.27 8.96 -1.61
C LEU A 73 9.08 8.42 -0.81
N VAL A 74 8.28 9.35 -0.28
CA VAL A 74 7.09 9.01 0.51
C VAL A 74 5.98 8.56 -0.42
N PRO A 75 5.45 7.33 -0.26
CA PRO A 75 4.25 6.89 -0.99
C PRO A 75 3.08 7.83 -0.69
N ALA A 76 2.28 8.16 -1.68
CA ALA A 76 1.21 9.15 -1.57
C ALA A 76 1.64 10.55 -1.06
N GLY A 77 2.93 10.83 -0.99
CA GLY A 77 3.48 12.09 -0.47
C GLY A 77 3.04 13.34 -1.22
N ALA A 78 2.58 13.20 -2.47
CA ALA A 78 2.07 14.31 -3.28
C ALA A 78 0.59 14.63 -3.03
N VAL A 79 -0.14 13.82 -2.24
CA VAL A 79 -1.58 13.98 -2.01
C VAL A 79 -2.00 13.89 -0.56
N ALA A 80 -1.16 13.29 0.31
CA ALA A 80 -1.52 13.10 1.72
C ALA A 80 -1.38 14.38 2.55
N ASP A 81 -2.33 14.61 3.43
CA ASP A 81 -2.35 15.73 4.39
C ASP A 81 -1.45 15.44 5.60
N VAL A 82 -1.44 14.19 6.04
CA VAL A 82 -0.72 13.71 7.23
C VAL A 82 0.38 12.74 6.84
N LEU A 83 1.57 12.96 7.38
CA LEU A 83 2.71 12.07 7.22
C LEU A 83 3.12 11.50 8.57
N LEU A 84 3.07 10.18 8.73
CA LEU A 84 3.67 9.44 9.82
C LEU A 84 5.11 9.07 9.48
N HIS A 85 6.04 9.30 10.41
CA HIS A 85 7.45 8.95 10.20
C HIS A 85 8.12 8.53 11.52
N HIS A 86 9.24 7.83 11.39
CA HIS A 86 10.05 7.40 12.55
C HIS A 86 11.52 7.72 12.31
N CYS A 87 12.14 8.39 13.28
CA CYS A 87 13.55 8.74 13.23
C CYS A 87 14.12 8.78 14.65
N ASP A 88 15.33 8.27 14.85
CA ASP A 88 16.09 8.31 16.11
C ASP A 88 15.26 7.81 17.32
N GLY A 89 14.47 6.76 17.11
CA GLY A 89 13.65 6.15 18.15
C GLY A 89 12.34 6.89 18.46
N VAL A 90 12.04 7.97 17.76
CA VAL A 90 10.82 8.76 17.93
C VAL A 90 9.90 8.58 16.74
N THR A 91 8.63 8.25 17.00
CA THR A 91 7.58 8.28 15.99
C THR A 91 6.85 9.62 16.07
N ALA A 92 6.62 10.25 14.92
CA ALA A 92 6.00 11.56 14.86
C ALA A 92 5.07 11.69 13.65
N ILE A 93 4.16 12.68 13.72
CA ILE A 93 3.32 13.10 12.60
C ILE A 93 3.64 14.52 12.18
N SER A 94 3.55 14.77 10.86
CA SER A 94 3.62 16.11 10.28
C SER A 94 2.33 16.40 9.52
N GLN A 95 1.70 17.56 9.79
CA GLN A 95 0.39 17.95 9.26
C GLN A 95 0.36 19.34 8.61
N GLY A 96 1.29 20.22 8.98
CA GLY A 96 1.27 21.64 8.58
C GLY A 96 1.92 21.91 7.23
N ASN A 97 2.68 20.97 6.68
CA ASN A 97 3.38 21.16 5.41
C ASN A 97 2.51 20.69 4.23
N ALA A 98 2.48 21.50 3.19
CA ALA A 98 1.81 21.15 1.94
C ALA A 98 2.34 19.81 1.37
N PRO A 99 1.51 19.05 0.64
CA PRO A 99 1.96 17.90 -0.12
C PRO A 99 3.16 18.24 -1.01
N GLY A 100 4.10 17.30 -1.13
CA GLY A 100 5.28 17.47 -1.98
C GLY A 100 4.93 17.45 -3.48
N ALA A 101 5.83 17.98 -4.30
CA ALA A 101 5.69 17.84 -5.75
C ALA A 101 5.81 16.36 -6.16
N LYS A 102 4.90 15.89 -7.00
CA LYS A 102 4.91 14.53 -7.52
C LYS A 102 6.19 14.24 -8.28
N LEU A 103 6.86 13.16 -7.93
CA LEU A 103 8.06 12.68 -8.61
C LEU A 103 7.69 11.78 -9.79
N PRO A 104 8.38 11.92 -10.93
CA PRO A 104 8.20 11.01 -12.05
C PRO A 104 8.51 9.57 -11.64
N ASN A 105 7.62 8.64 -11.96
CA ASN A 105 7.82 7.21 -11.74
C ASN A 105 7.00 6.39 -12.74
N THR A 106 7.40 5.14 -12.98
CA THR A 106 6.82 4.28 -14.01
C THR A 106 5.34 3.97 -13.79
N ALA A 107 4.91 3.88 -12.53
CA ALA A 107 3.53 3.56 -12.19
C ALA A 107 2.63 4.81 -12.04
N ASP A 108 3.17 5.98 -12.28
CA ASP A 108 2.51 7.29 -12.11
C ASP A 108 1.89 7.50 -10.71
N LEU A 109 2.45 6.83 -9.70
CA LEU A 109 1.99 6.95 -8.31
C LEU A 109 2.29 8.34 -7.73
N PRO A 110 1.51 8.84 -6.77
CA PRO A 110 1.71 10.14 -6.14
C PRO A 110 2.87 10.15 -5.13
N LEU A 111 4.04 9.73 -5.59
CA LEU A 111 5.29 9.71 -4.82
C LEU A 111 5.87 11.12 -4.71
N ALA A 112 6.32 11.51 -3.52
CA ALA A 112 6.96 12.81 -3.31
C ALA A 112 8.00 12.80 -2.19
N HIS A 113 8.82 13.86 -2.13
CA HIS A 113 9.55 14.22 -0.91
C HIS A 113 8.66 15.09 -0.03
N ARG A 114 8.75 14.93 1.30
CA ARG A 114 7.95 15.68 2.26
C ARG A 114 8.84 16.36 3.30
N VAL A 115 8.57 17.63 3.57
CA VAL A 115 9.18 18.35 4.69
C VAL A 115 8.47 17.95 5.98
N ILE A 116 9.23 17.82 7.09
CA ILE A 116 8.77 17.37 8.39
C ILE A 116 9.12 18.37 9.52
N SER A 117 9.36 19.64 9.18
CA SER A 117 9.75 20.68 10.16
C SER A 117 8.71 20.96 11.24
N ASP A 118 7.45 20.57 11.04
CA ASP A 118 6.31 20.69 11.95
C ASP A 118 6.02 19.39 12.72
N ALA A 119 6.97 18.46 12.77
CA ALA A 119 6.77 17.14 13.37
C ALA A 119 6.37 17.21 14.85
N THR A 120 5.32 16.50 15.20
CA THR A 120 4.84 16.32 16.58
C THR A 120 4.98 14.85 16.97
N ALA A 121 5.72 14.57 18.05
CA ALA A 121 5.89 13.20 18.55
C ALA A 121 4.54 12.61 19.01
N ILE A 122 4.37 11.32 18.77
CA ILE A 122 3.21 10.55 19.22
C ILE A 122 3.65 9.39 20.09
N ASP A 123 2.75 8.88 20.94
CA ASP A 123 3.01 7.75 21.83
C ASP A 123 2.93 6.42 21.06
N LEU A 124 3.89 6.21 20.15
CA LEU A 124 4.07 4.96 19.40
C LEU A 124 5.54 4.57 19.45
N ASP A 125 5.85 3.55 20.21
CA ASP A 125 7.20 3.03 20.39
C ASP A 125 7.75 2.33 19.11
N ALA A 126 8.99 1.91 19.16
CA ALA A 126 9.65 1.21 18.05
C ALA A 126 8.92 -0.09 17.64
N ASN A 127 8.31 -0.79 18.59
CA ASN A 127 7.54 -2.00 18.30
C ASN A 127 6.25 -1.64 17.56
N GLY A 128 5.55 -0.60 17.99
CA GLY A 128 4.37 -0.07 17.31
C GLY A 128 4.67 0.42 15.90
N TRP A 129 5.82 1.08 15.71
CA TRP A 129 6.31 1.47 14.39
C TRP A 129 6.61 0.25 13.50
N ASN A 130 7.38 -0.72 14.00
CA ASN A 130 7.72 -1.94 13.26
C ASN A 130 6.46 -2.69 12.83
N ARG A 131 5.50 -2.84 13.76
CA ARG A 131 4.19 -3.42 13.43
C ARG A 131 3.47 -2.65 12.32
N THR A 132 3.52 -1.33 12.31
CA THR A 132 2.90 -0.51 11.25
C THR A 132 3.55 -0.79 9.90
N VAL A 133 4.88 -0.89 9.85
CA VAL A 133 5.63 -1.21 8.62
C VAL A 133 5.33 -2.64 8.16
N ASP A 134 5.19 -3.59 9.08
CA ASP A 134 4.87 -4.98 8.74
C ASP A 134 3.43 -5.13 8.24
N GLU A 135 2.46 -4.42 8.83
CA GLU A 135 1.09 -4.32 8.29
C GLU A 135 1.10 -3.74 6.85
N TRP A 136 1.91 -2.69 6.61
CA TRP A 136 2.07 -2.12 5.26
C TRP A 136 2.68 -3.15 4.28
N ARG A 137 3.71 -3.88 4.69
CA ARG A 137 4.35 -4.92 3.86
C ARG A 137 3.39 -6.05 3.51
N ALA A 138 2.65 -6.53 4.50
CA ALA A 138 1.68 -7.62 4.31
C ALA A 138 0.57 -7.20 3.32
N LEU A 139 -0.04 -6.04 3.52
CA LEU A 139 -1.09 -5.54 2.61
C LEU A 139 -0.56 -5.26 1.20
N THR A 140 0.66 -4.73 1.09
CA THR A 140 1.31 -4.50 -0.21
C THR A 140 1.61 -5.81 -0.92
N ALA A 141 2.05 -6.84 -0.21
CA ALA A 141 2.26 -8.16 -0.78
C ALA A 141 0.96 -8.76 -1.32
N VAL A 142 -0.15 -8.62 -0.58
CA VAL A 142 -1.48 -9.05 -1.03
C VAL A 142 -1.91 -8.30 -2.28
N ALA A 143 -1.72 -6.98 -2.34
CA ALA A 143 -2.06 -6.18 -3.53
C ALA A 143 -1.25 -6.62 -4.76
N TYR A 144 0.05 -6.93 -4.60
CA TYR A 144 0.86 -7.48 -5.69
C TYR A 144 0.41 -8.86 -6.14
N VAL A 145 -0.08 -9.70 -5.24
CA VAL A 145 -0.67 -10.99 -5.59
C VAL A 145 -1.93 -10.79 -6.44
N GLY A 146 -2.82 -9.89 -6.04
CA GLY A 146 -4.01 -9.53 -6.82
C GLY A 146 -3.66 -9.03 -8.23
N LEU A 147 -2.68 -8.13 -8.33
CA LEU A 147 -2.15 -7.64 -9.60
C LEU A 147 -1.60 -8.78 -10.48
N ALA A 148 -0.78 -9.67 -9.91
CA ALA A 148 -0.17 -10.76 -10.64
C ALA A 148 -1.22 -11.78 -11.13
N LYS A 149 -2.22 -12.14 -10.32
CA LYS A 149 -3.35 -12.97 -10.74
C LYS A 149 -4.07 -12.35 -11.92
N ARG A 150 -4.39 -11.06 -11.85
CA ARG A 150 -5.07 -10.36 -12.93
C ARG A 150 -4.25 -10.29 -14.21
N ALA A 151 -2.95 -10.08 -14.12
CA ALA A 151 -2.05 -10.09 -15.28
C ALA A 151 -2.04 -11.47 -15.99
N ILE A 152 -2.00 -12.56 -15.22
CA ILE A 152 -2.08 -13.93 -15.76
C ILE A 152 -3.43 -14.15 -16.44
N GLU A 153 -4.55 -13.78 -15.84
CA GLU A 153 -5.89 -13.91 -16.43
C GLU A 153 -5.98 -13.20 -17.79
N ILE A 154 -5.51 -11.95 -17.86
CA ILE A 154 -5.49 -11.17 -19.12
C ILE A 154 -4.60 -11.86 -20.16
N GLY A 155 -3.41 -12.31 -19.75
CA GLY A 155 -2.49 -13.02 -20.64
C GLY A 155 -3.10 -14.31 -21.19
N VAL A 156 -3.68 -15.14 -20.32
CA VAL A 156 -4.34 -16.39 -20.73
C VAL A 156 -5.53 -16.11 -21.65
N ALA A 157 -6.36 -15.13 -21.36
CA ALA A 157 -7.48 -14.74 -22.22
C ALA A 157 -6.98 -14.34 -23.63
N TYR A 158 -5.95 -13.49 -23.68
CA TYR A 158 -5.35 -13.10 -24.96
C TYR A 158 -4.83 -14.28 -25.78
N THR A 159 -4.20 -15.28 -25.15
CA THR A 159 -3.68 -16.45 -25.87
C THR A 159 -4.78 -17.33 -26.49
N LYS A 160 -6.01 -17.26 -25.96
CA LYS A 160 -7.17 -18.00 -26.47
C LYS A 160 -7.84 -17.33 -27.67
N GLU A 161 -7.48 -16.09 -27.96
CA GLU A 161 -8.08 -15.29 -29.04
C GLU A 161 -7.07 -14.99 -30.17
N ARG A 162 -5.80 -14.82 -29.82
CA ARG A 162 -4.76 -14.42 -30.76
C ARG A 162 -4.34 -15.57 -31.66
N ILE A 163 -4.42 -15.35 -32.98
CA ILE A 163 -3.93 -16.30 -34.00
C ILE A 163 -2.56 -15.84 -34.53
N GLN A 164 -1.59 -16.73 -34.56
CA GLN A 164 -0.30 -16.58 -35.24
C GLN A 164 0.09 -17.93 -35.84
N PHE A 165 0.80 -17.92 -36.96
CA PHE A 165 1.19 -19.14 -37.69
C PHE A 165 0.00 -20.08 -38.05
N GLY A 166 -1.19 -19.49 -38.23
CA GLY A 166 -2.41 -20.22 -38.58
C GLY A 166 -3.13 -20.91 -37.41
N VAL A 167 -2.66 -20.77 -36.18
CA VAL A 167 -3.27 -21.36 -34.98
C VAL A 167 -3.39 -20.37 -33.83
N LEU A 168 -4.23 -20.67 -32.85
CA LEU A 168 -4.29 -19.90 -31.59
C LEU A 168 -2.97 -20.02 -30.85
N ILE A 169 -2.40 -18.90 -30.39
CA ILE A 169 -1.08 -18.94 -29.73
C ILE A 169 -1.11 -19.71 -28.40
N GLY A 170 -2.26 -19.86 -27.77
CA GLY A 170 -2.46 -20.68 -26.56
C GLY A 170 -2.25 -22.19 -26.80
N THR A 171 -2.12 -22.66 -28.07
CA THR A 171 -1.77 -24.04 -28.41
C THR A 171 -0.25 -24.33 -28.29
N PHE A 172 0.57 -23.28 -28.19
CA PHE A 172 2.02 -23.46 -28.04
C PHE A 172 2.39 -23.84 -26.60
N GLN A 173 3.04 -25.00 -26.45
CA GLN A 173 3.44 -25.52 -25.13
C GLN A 173 4.33 -24.53 -24.34
N ALA A 174 5.20 -23.76 -25.00
CA ALA A 174 6.05 -22.79 -24.35
C ALA A 174 5.24 -21.71 -23.59
N LEU A 175 4.10 -21.27 -24.14
CA LEU A 175 3.21 -20.34 -23.46
C LEU A 175 2.41 -21.01 -22.34
N GLN A 176 1.92 -22.25 -22.59
CA GLN A 176 1.18 -23.03 -21.60
C GLN A 176 2.03 -23.28 -20.33
N HIS A 177 3.28 -23.72 -20.51
CA HIS A 177 4.20 -23.98 -19.40
C HIS A 177 4.54 -22.67 -18.65
N GLY A 178 4.84 -21.58 -19.38
CA GLY A 178 5.11 -20.28 -18.76
C GLY A 178 3.94 -19.77 -17.90
N PHE A 179 2.70 -19.91 -18.35
CA PHE A 179 1.53 -19.54 -17.55
C PHE A 179 1.30 -20.49 -16.36
N ALA A 180 1.55 -21.79 -16.51
CA ALA A 180 1.44 -22.74 -15.42
C ALA A 180 2.45 -22.45 -14.30
N ASP A 181 3.71 -22.17 -14.66
CA ASP A 181 4.77 -21.79 -13.71
C ASP A 181 4.44 -20.47 -13.00
N ALA A 182 3.99 -19.48 -13.75
CA ALA A 182 3.58 -18.19 -13.20
C ALA A 182 2.39 -18.34 -12.23
N ALA A 183 1.36 -19.11 -12.61
CA ALA A 183 0.20 -19.37 -11.74
C ALA A 183 0.61 -20.09 -10.44
N THR A 184 1.50 -21.08 -10.53
CA THR A 184 2.03 -21.81 -9.37
C THR A 184 2.78 -20.85 -8.43
N SER A 185 3.62 -19.97 -8.98
CA SER A 185 4.39 -19.00 -8.21
C SER A 185 3.48 -17.99 -7.51
N VAL A 186 2.45 -17.49 -8.20
CA VAL A 186 1.48 -16.54 -7.65
C VAL A 186 0.62 -17.18 -6.57
N GLU A 187 0.24 -18.44 -6.73
CA GLU A 187 -0.51 -19.16 -5.68
C GLU A 187 0.35 -19.39 -4.44
N GLY A 188 1.63 -19.73 -4.59
CA GLY A 188 2.58 -19.80 -3.50
C GLY A 188 2.72 -18.45 -2.76
N ALA A 189 2.85 -17.35 -3.50
CA ALA A 189 2.92 -16.00 -2.93
C ALA A 189 1.61 -15.63 -2.21
N HIS A 190 0.44 -16.01 -2.75
CA HIS A 190 -0.86 -15.79 -2.13
C HIS A 190 -0.96 -16.46 -0.74
N LEU A 191 -0.59 -17.74 -0.66
CA LEU A 191 -0.61 -18.47 0.60
C LEU A 191 0.37 -17.90 1.64
N LEU A 192 1.53 -17.42 1.21
CA LEU A 192 2.49 -16.74 2.10
C LEU A 192 1.95 -15.40 2.59
N ALA A 193 1.37 -14.58 1.72
CA ALA A 193 0.80 -13.29 2.08
C ALA A 193 -0.38 -13.40 3.05
N GLN A 194 -1.16 -14.50 2.98
CA GLN A 194 -2.25 -14.78 3.94
C GLN A 194 -1.76 -15.19 5.33
N ARG A 195 -0.50 -15.60 5.47
CA ARG A 195 0.11 -16.02 6.75
C ARG A 195 0.92 -14.92 7.44
N ALA A 196 1.22 -13.84 6.72
CA ALA A 196 1.99 -12.72 7.24
C ALA A 196 1.15 -11.81 8.13
#